data_291d16df27c5e3c58cc87c1d9bb8f072
#
_entry.id   291d16df27c5e3c58cc87c1d9bb8f072
#
_cell.length_a   1.000
_cell.length_b   1.000
_cell.length_c   1.000
_cell.angle_alpha   90.00
_cell.angle_beta   90.00
_cell.angle_gamma   90.00
#
_symmetry.space_group_name_H-M   'P 1'
#
loop_
_entity.id
_entity.type
_entity.pdbx_description
1 polymer ?
#
loop_
_entity_poly.entity_id
_entity_poly.type
_entity_poly.pdbx_seq_one_letter_code
_entity_poly.pdbx_strand_id
1 'polypeptide(L)'
;PFYLGYPWIIRGYEDIRYDRSAAEDNRFDISWLSGTRIVVGNAELRFPFSGPERLALIKSKFFLADINLFVDAGLAWSEGTKVSFNLKPETLNLSNIQEIPEKKNESSPIISTGASVRVNVMGYLILEPYVAVPFQNGGFKNIQFGLNFTPGW
;
A
#
# COMPACT_ATOMS: atom_id res chain seq x y z
N PRO A 1 -1.33 16.20 -10.91
CA PRO A 1 -2.02 15.24 -10.07
C PRO A 1 -1.04 14.57 -9.12
N PHE A 2 -1.47 14.28 -7.89
CA PHE A 2 -0.74 13.46 -6.94
C PHE A 2 -1.03 11.98 -7.21
N TYR A 3 -0.08 11.11 -6.84
CA TYR A 3 -0.21 9.67 -7.02
C TYR A 3 0.07 8.93 -5.70
N LEU A 4 -0.88 8.12 -5.24
CA LEU A 4 -0.80 7.40 -3.98
C LEU A 4 0.04 6.11 -4.03
N GLY A 5 0.22 5.53 -5.22
CA GLY A 5 0.88 4.22 -5.41
C GLY A 5 2.39 4.23 -5.25
N TYR A 6 2.98 5.25 -4.64
CA TYR A 6 4.39 5.22 -4.27
C TYR A 6 4.59 4.48 -2.93
N PRO A 7 5.61 3.62 -2.80
CA PRO A 7 5.82 2.82 -1.58
C PRO A 7 6.06 3.63 -0.31
N TRP A 8 6.50 4.89 -0.43
CA TRP A 8 6.63 5.80 0.71
C TRP A 8 5.34 6.53 1.07
N ILE A 9 4.27 6.37 0.28
CA ILE A 9 2.93 6.93 0.56
C ILE A 9 2.01 5.83 1.04
N ILE A 10 1.74 4.82 0.20
CA ILE A 10 0.92 3.64 0.53
C ILE A 10 1.61 2.41 -0.04
N ARG A 11 2.05 1.52 0.82
CA ARG A 11 2.71 0.27 0.45
C ARG A 11 1.72 -0.72 -0.17
N GLY A 12 2.16 -1.47 -1.18
CA GLY A 12 1.36 -2.52 -1.82
C GLY A 12 0.55 -2.10 -3.05
N TYR A 13 0.67 -0.86 -3.49
CA TYR A 13 0.04 -0.35 -4.71
C TYR A 13 1.03 0.14 -5.76
N GLU A 14 2.32 -0.17 -5.59
CA GLU A 14 3.39 0.26 -6.49
C GLU A 14 3.46 -0.55 -7.78
N ASP A 15 3.18 -1.84 -7.72
CA ASP A 15 3.21 -2.73 -8.88
C ASP A 15 1.77 -3.08 -9.31
N ILE A 16 1.08 -2.10 -9.85
CA ILE A 16 -0.17 -2.35 -10.55
C ILE A 16 0.18 -2.90 -11.91
N ARG A 17 0.48 -4.19 -11.96
CA ARG A 17 0.65 -4.89 -13.23
C ARG A 17 -0.65 -4.80 -13.98
N TYR A 18 -0.59 -4.09 -15.09
CA TYR A 18 -1.61 -4.12 -16.12
C TYR A 18 -1.55 -5.49 -16.81
N ASP A 19 -1.80 -6.54 -16.06
CA ASP A 19 -1.89 -7.87 -16.62
C ASP A 19 -3.25 -7.98 -17.34
N ARG A 20 -3.19 -7.82 -18.66
CA ARG A 20 -4.35 -7.97 -19.53
C ARG A 20 -5.00 -9.35 -19.40
N SER A 21 -4.27 -10.35 -18.93
CA SER A 21 -4.75 -11.72 -18.76
C SER A 21 -5.50 -11.93 -17.44
N ALA A 22 -5.20 -11.14 -16.41
CA ALA A 22 -5.94 -11.13 -15.14
C ALA A 22 -7.15 -10.18 -15.16
N ALA A 23 -7.43 -9.57 -16.30
CA ALA A 23 -8.44 -8.52 -16.48
C ALA A 23 -9.89 -9.00 -16.36
N GLU A 24 -10.13 -10.28 -16.18
CA GLU A 24 -11.51 -10.79 -16.16
C GLU A 24 -12.18 -10.79 -14.78
N ASP A 25 -11.42 -10.74 -13.65
CA ASP A 25 -12.04 -10.95 -12.32
C ASP A 25 -11.79 -9.88 -11.24
N ASN A 26 -10.84 -8.95 -11.42
CA ASN A 26 -10.56 -7.91 -10.40
C ASN A 26 -10.02 -6.63 -11.06
N ARG A 27 -10.89 -5.78 -11.53
CA ARG A 27 -10.48 -4.48 -12.07
C ARG A 27 -10.34 -3.46 -10.95
N PHE A 28 -9.14 -3.36 -10.40
CA PHE A 28 -8.77 -2.20 -9.61
C PHE A 28 -8.68 -0.98 -10.54
N ASP A 29 -9.40 0.08 -10.22
CA ASP A 29 -9.36 1.31 -11.00
C ASP A 29 -8.16 2.15 -10.58
N ILE A 30 -7.15 2.22 -11.45
CA ILE A 30 -5.93 3.04 -11.23
C ILE A 30 -6.28 4.51 -10.97
N SER A 31 -7.43 4.98 -11.43
CA SER A 31 -7.86 6.36 -11.19
C SER A 31 -8.04 6.68 -9.70
N TRP A 32 -8.27 5.67 -8.85
CA TRP A 32 -8.36 5.83 -7.41
C TRP A 32 -7.03 6.21 -6.75
N LEU A 33 -5.91 5.95 -7.44
CA LEU A 33 -4.57 6.30 -6.95
C LEU A 33 -4.15 7.72 -7.30
N SER A 34 -4.86 8.42 -8.19
CA SER A 34 -4.45 9.72 -8.68
C SER A 34 -5.52 10.78 -8.53
N GLY A 35 -5.12 11.98 -8.14
CA GLY A 35 -6.03 13.11 -7.98
C GLY A 35 -5.30 14.43 -7.81
N THR A 36 -6.07 15.52 -7.82
CA THR A 36 -5.55 16.86 -7.49
C THR A 36 -5.48 17.10 -5.98
N ARG A 37 -6.16 16.26 -5.22
CA ARG A 37 -6.20 16.27 -3.74
C ARG A 37 -5.99 14.86 -3.24
N ILE A 38 -5.22 14.72 -2.17
CA ILE A 38 -4.98 13.44 -1.49
C ILE A 38 -5.09 13.60 0.01
N VAL A 39 -5.56 12.53 0.67
CA VAL A 39 -5.46 12.34 2.12
C VAL A 39 -4.84 10.97 2.35
N VAL A 40 -3.86 10.93 3.24
CA VAL A 40 -3.12 9.71 3.60
C VAL A 40 -3.09 9.57 5.10
N GLY A 41 -3.31 8.37 5.59
CA GLY A 41 -3.14 7.98 6.98
C GLY A 41 -2.30 6.72 7.07
N ASN A 42 -1.25 6.76 7.89
CA ASN A 42 -0.37 5.63 8.15
C ASN A 42 -0.36 5.36 9.64
N ALA A 43 -0.52 4.11 10.03
CA ALA A 43 -0.38 3.65 11.41
C ALA A 43 0.64 2.51 11.44
N GLU A 44 1.60 2.61 12.35
CA GLU A 44 2.67 1.64 12.51
C GLU A 44 2.85 1.22 13.95
N LEU A 45 3.02 -0.08 14.16
CA LEU A 45 3.38 -0.67 15.44
C LEU A 45 4.76 -1.31 15.30
N ARG A 46 5.74 -0.80 16.03
CA ARG A 46 7.14 -1.21 15.94
C ARG A 46 7.57 -2.00 17.16
N PHE A 47 8.25 -3.11 16.90
CA PHE A 47 8.83 -3.97 17.93
C PHE A 47 10.35 -4.07 17.69
N PRO A 48 11.19 -3.71 18.68
CA PRO A 48 12.64 -3.85 18.54
C PRO A 48 13.01 -5.34 18.52
N PHE A 49 13.53 -5.80 17.40
CA PHE A 49 14.01 -7.17 17.24
C PHE A 49 15.45 -7.31 17.69
N SER A 50 16.30 -6.37 17.31
CA SER A 50 17.71 -6.37 17.62
C SER A 50 18.17 -4.95 17.97
N GLY A 51 18.90 -4.79 19.08
CA GLY A 51 19.38 -3.49 19.53
C GLY A 51 20.05 -3.54 20.89
N PRO A 52 20.60 -2.40 21.36
CA PRO A 52 21.23 -2.29 22.69
C PRO A 52 20.21 -2.24 23.84
N GLU A 53 18.94 -2.07 23.55
CA GLU A 53 17.89 -1.91 24.54
C GLU A 53 17.49 -3.22 25.22
N ARG A 54 16.99 -3.11 26.46
CA ARG A 54 16.58 -4.28 27.27
C ARG A 54 15.38 -5.04 26.66
N LEU A 55 14.63 -4.42 25.76
CA LEU A 55 13.45 -4.99 25.12
C LEU A 55 13.75 -5.70 23.79
N ALA A 56 14.99 -5.60 23.28
CA ALA A 56 15.36 -6.28 22.06
C ALA A 56 15.51 -7.79 22.28
N LEU A 57 14.98 -8.59 21.35
CA LEU A 57 15.10 -10.06 21.38
C LEU A 57 16.57 -10.51 21.21
N ILE A 58 17.34 -9.78 20.42
CA ILE A 58 18.78 -10.03 20.17
C ILE A 58 19.56 -8.77 20.52
N LYS A 59 20.53 -8.89 21.42
CA LYS A 59 21.43 -7.79 21.77
C LYS A 59 22.54 -7.67 20.75
N SER A 60 22.50 -6.65 19.91
CA SER A 60 23.55 -6.35 18.94
C SER A 60 23.84 -4.85 18.94
N LYS A 61 25.12 -4.48 18.87
CA LYS A 61 25.54 -3.08 18.74
C LYS A 61 25.69 -2.63 17.28
N PHE A 62 25.82 -3.59 16.36
CA PHE A 62 26.11 -3.33 14.95
C PHE A 62 24.89 -3.53 14.05
N PHE A 63 23.94 -4.30 14.50
CA PHE A 63 22.76 -4.67 13.73
C PHE A 63 21.51 -4.29 14.50
N LEU A 64 20.93 -3.17 14.13
CA LEU A 64 19.67 -2.69 14.70
C LEU A 64 18.55 -3.05 13.75
N ALA A 65 17.64 -3.89 14.20
CA ALA A 65 16.49 -4.30 13.40
C ALA A 65 15.19 -4.20 14.20
N ASP A 66 14.17 -3.63 13.58
CA ASP A 66 12.83 -3.51 14.11
C ASP A 66 11.86 -4.28 13.22
N ILE A 67 10.92 -4.99 13.83
CA ILE A 67 9.77 -5.53 13.13
C ILE A 67 8.66 -4.50 13.22
N ASN A 68 8.04 -4.20 12.09
CA ASN A 68 7.01 -3.20 11.98
C ASN A 68 5.75 -3.82 11.37
N LEU A 69 4.61 -3.64 12.02
CA LEU A 69 3.29 -3.91 11.47
C LEU A 69 2.66 -2.58 11.06
N PHE A 70 2.11 -2.51 9.87
CA PHE A 70 1.56 -1.26 9.36
C PHE A 70 0.16 -1.41 8.78
N VAL A 71 -0.56 -0.31 8.81
CA VAL A 71 -1.80 -0.07 8.07
C VAL A 71 -1.69 1.28 7.40
N ASP A 72 -1.77 1.28 6.08
CA ASP A 72 -1.75 2.48 5.25
C ASP A 72 -3.13 2.65 4.62
N ALA A 73 -3.65 3.87 4.64
CA ALA A 73 -4.91 4.22 4.00
C ALA A 73 -4.77 5.51 3.21
N GLY A 74 -5.42 5.62 2.08
CA GLY A 74 -5.38 6.82 1.28
C GLY A 74 -6.61 7.01 0.44
N LEU A 75 -6.87 8.26 0.09
CA LEU A 75 -7.92 8.68 -0.80
C LEU A 75 -7.37 9.78 -1.72
N ALA A 76 -7.51 9.59 -3.02
CA ALA A 76 -7.20 10.59 -4.03
C ALA A 76 -8.48 10.98 -4.76
N TRP A 77 -8.69 12.27 -4.99
CA TRP A 77 -9.83 12.76 -5.75
C TRP A 77 -9.48 14.04 -6.51
N SER A 78 -10.28 14.35 -7.50
CA SER A 78 -10.22 15.60 -8.26
C SER A 78 -11.51 16.37 -8.17
N GLU A 79 -11.51 17.62 -8.62
CA GLU A 79 -12.72 18.42 -8.69
C GLU A 79 -13.75 17.75 -9.60
N GLY A 80 -15.00 17.66 -9.13
CA GLY A 80 -16.07 16.95 -9.85
C GLY A 80 -16.12 15.44 -9.63
N THR A 81 -15.15 14.85 -8.90
CA THR A 81 -15.16 13.44 -8.54
C THR A 81 -16.05 13.21 -7.32
N LYS A 82 -16.95 12.24 -7.40
CA LYS A 82 -17.71 11.77 -6.23
C LYS A 82 -16.85 10.81 -5.41
N VAL A 83 -16.74 11.07 -4.12
CA VAL A 83 -16.08 10.15 -3.19
C VAL A 83 -17.08 9.11 -2.73
N SER A 84 -16.81 7.85 -3.05
CA SER A 84 -17.60 6.69 -2.60
C SER A 84 -16.80 5.91 -1.59
N PHE A 85 -17.33 5.67 -0.40
CA PHE A 85 -16.69 4.84 0.63
C PHE A 85 -17.00 3.35 0.43
N ASN A 86 -17.00 2.89 -0.80
CA ASN A 86 -17.17 1.48 -1.08
C ASN A 86 -15.84 0.73 -0.91
N LEU A 87 -15.67 0.09 0.23
CA LEU A 87 -14.46 -0.68 0.57
C LEU A 87 -14.42 -2.08 -0.06
N LYS A 88 -15.45 -2.45 -0.81
CA LYS A 88 -15.48 -3.74 -1.51
C LYS A 88 -14.96 -3.56 -2.93
N PRO A 89 -14.07 -4.44 -3.41
CA PRO A 89 -13.81 -4.52 -4.84
C PRO A 89 -15.12 -4.86 -5.53
N GLU A 90 -15.60 -4.01 -6.42
CA GLU A 90 -16.75 -4.33 -7.25
C GLU A 90 -16.38 -5.50 -8.15
N THR A 91 -16.88 -6.68 -7.84
CA THR A 91 -16.94 -7.78 -8.81
C THR A 91 -17.97 -7.40 -9.85
N LEU A 92 -17.51 -6.92 -11.00
CA LEU A 92 -18.39 -6.71 -12.15
C LEU A 92 -18.95 -8.08 -12.57
N ASN A 93 -20.23 -8.30 -12.32
CA ASN A 93 -20.93 -9.45 -12.89
C ASN A 93 -20.98 -9.27 -14.41
N LEU A 94 -20.22 -10.08 -15.11
CA LEU A 94 -20.13 -10.12 -16.58
C LEU A 94 -21.43 -10.53 -17.30
N SER A 95 -22.51 -10.80 -16.58
CA SER A 95 -23.79 -11.19 -17.17
C SER A 95 -24.59 -10.06 -17.82
N ASN A 96 -24.15 -8.80 -17.69
CA ASN A 96 -24.82 -7.62 -18.25
C ASN A 96 -23.87 -6.78 -19.13
N ILE A 97 -23.34 -7.39 -20.20
CA ILE A 97 -22.41 -6.75 -21.15
C ILE A 97 -23.14 -5.73 -22.08
N GLN A 98 -24.35 -5.30 -21.81
CA GLN A 98 -25.07 -4.35 -22.65
C GLN A 98 -25.03 -2.88 -22.21
N GLU A 99 -24.49 -2.59 -21.06
CA GLU A 99 -24.25 -1.19 -20.67
C GLU A 99 -22.78 -1.06 -20.25
N ILE A 100 -21.97 -0.45 -21.12
CA ILE A 100 -20.70 0.13 -20.68
C ILE A 100 -21.13 1.20 -19.65
N PRO A 101 -20.95 0.99 -18.34
CA PRO A 101 -21.27 2.03 -17.40
C PRO A 101 -20.38 3.21 -17.77
N GLU A 102 -21.01 4.36 -18.08
CA GLU A 102 -20.31 5.62 -18.18
C GLU A 102 -19.37 5.68 -16.97
N LYS A 103 -18.09 5.87 -17.28
CA LYS A 103 -16.99 5.91 -16.32
C LYS A 103 -17.40 6.90 -15.23
N LYS A 104 -18.00 6.38 -14.16
CA LYS A 104 -18.41 7.17 -13.02
C LYS A 104 -17.13 7.78 -12.48
N ASN A 105 -17.05 9.10 -12.46
CA ASN A 105 -16.00 9.86 -11.76
C ASN A 105 -16.16 9.63 -10.25
N GLU A 106 -15.90 8.42 -9.81
CA GLU A 106 -15.95 8.02 -8.42
C GLU A 106 -14.56 7.68 -7.95
N SER A 107 -14.18 8.19 -6.80
CA SER A 107 -12.96 7.82 -6.11
C SER A 107 -13.32 7.04 -4.85
N SER A 108 -12.55 6.00 -4.56
CA SER A 108 -12.75 5.18 -3.37
C SER A 108 -11.47 5.17 -2.53
N PRO A 109 -11.57 5.14 -1.19
CA PRO A 109 -10.42 4.98 -0.35
C PRO A 109 -9.76 3.63 -0.58
N ILE A 110 -8.43 3.63 -0.59
CA ILE A 110 -7.60 2.43 -0.67
C ILE A 110 -6.97 2.15 0.69
N ILE A 111 -6.85 0.88 1.02
CA ILE A 111 -6.28 0.42 2.28
C ILE A 111 -5.29 -0.71 2.00
N SER A 112 -4.16 -0.66 2.68
CA SER A 112 -3.16 -1.71 2.69
C SER A 112 -2.74 -2.02 4.12
N THR A 113 -2.41 -3.27 4.38
CA THR A 113 -1.81 -3.67 5.65
C THR A 113 -0.65 -4.61 5.37
N GLY A 114 0.27 -4.71 6.31
CA GLY A 114 1.40 -5.61 6.13
C GLY A 114 2.38 -5.56 7.28
N ALA A 115 3.53 -6.17 7.00
CA ALA A 115 4.65 -6.19 7.91
C ALA A 115 5.94 -5.80 7.18
N SER A 116 6.84 -5.14 7.87
CA SER A 116 8.17 -4.82 7.39
C SER A 116 9.23 -5.13 8.44
N VAL A 117 10.47 -5.29 7.97
CA VAL A 117 11.64 -5.39 8.83
C VAL A 117 12.54 -4.21 8.50
N ARG A 118 12.73 -3.32 9.45
CA ARG A 118 13.58 -2.16 9.29
C ARG A 118 14.98 -2.47 9.83
N VAL A 119 15.96 -2.48 8.96
CA VAL A 119 17.34 -2.79 9.29
C VAL A 119 18.20 -1.54 9.13
N ASN A 120 18.79 -1.09 10.22
CA ASN A 120 19.77 0.00 10.20
C ASN A 120 21.17 -0.59 9.99
N VAL A 121 21.75 -0.30 8.83
CA VAL A 121 23.09 -0.76 8.47
C VAL A 121 24.11 0.30 8.90
N MET A 122 24.76 0.08 10.03
CA MET A 122 25.84 0.92 10.58
C MET A 122 25.49 2.42 10.71
N GLY A 123 24.22 2.80 10.79
CA GLY A 123 23.79 4.19 10.88
C GLY A 123 23.74 4.96 9.56
N TYR A 124 24.21 4.38 8.46
CA TYR A 124 24.30 5.07 7.16
C TYR A 124 23.09 4.81 6.27
N LEU A 125 22.48 3.65 6.39
CA LEU A 125 21.41 3.23 5.51
C LEU A 125 20.37 2.43 6.28
N ILE A 126 19.11 2.75 6.06
CA ILE A 126 17.98 1.97 6.55
C ILE A 126 17.38 1.23 5.36
N LEU A 127 17.38 -0.09 5.45
CA LEU A 127 16.71 -0.99 4.53
C LEU A 127 15.40 -1.45 5.16
N GLU A 128 14.32 -1.36 4.43
CA GLU A 128 12.99 -1.80 4.89
C GLU A 128 12.32 -2.69 3.85
N PRO A 129 12.68 -4.00 3.79
CA PRO A 129 11.87 -4.97 3.08
C PRO A 129 10.51 -5.10 3.74
N TYR A 130 9.45 -5.16 2.93
CA TYR A 130 8.09 -5.26 3.42
C TYR A 130 7.24 -6.20 2.58
N VAL A 131 6.17 -6.67 3.21
CA VAL A 131 5.10 -7.44 2.59
C VAL A 131 3.81 -6.68 2.83
N ALA A 132 3.06 -6.39 1.78
CA ALA A 132 1.83 -5.63 1.84
C ALA A 132 0.66 -6.37 1.18
N VAL A 133 -0.52 -6.22 1.76
CA VAL A 133 -1.78 -6.77 1.27
C VAL A 133 -2.67 -5.60 0.86
N PRO A 134 -2.79 -5.30 -0.44
CA PRO A 134 -3.66 -4.24 -0.95
C PRO A 134 -5.11 -4.71 -0.99
N PHE A 135 -5.96 -4.26 -0.07
CA PHE A 135 -7.33 -4.77 0.07
C PHE A 135 -8.19 -4.58 -1.17
N GLN A 136 -8.08 -3.44 -1.85
CA GLN A 136 -8.86 -3.14 -3.04
C GLN A 136 -8.26 -3.72 -4.33
N ASN A 137 -7.00 -4.18 -4.28
CA ASN A 137 -6.30 -4.79 -5.41
C ASN A 137 -6.01 -6.27 -5.17
N GLY A 138 -7.05 -7.07 -5.03
CA GLY A 138 -6.97 -8.53 -4.87
C GLY A 138 -6.72 -9.02 -3.45
N GLY A 139 -6.43 -8.15 -2.48
CA GLY A 139 -6.25 -8.52 -1.08
C GLY A 139 -5.16 -9.59 -0.89
N PHE A 140 -5.47 -10.64 -0.15
CA PHE A 140 -4.54 -11.75 0.12
C PHE A 140 -4.13 -12.57 -1.12
N LYS A 141 -4.86 -12.45 -2.24
CA LYS A 141 -4.48 -13.11 -3.50
C LYS A 141 -3.38 -12.35 -4.24
N ASN A 142 -3.19 -11.08 -3.93
CA ASN A 142 -2.21 -10.22 -4.58
C ASN A 142 -1.26 -9.57 -3.56
N ILE A 143 -0.55 -10.42 -2.81
CA ILE A 143 0.45 -9.96 -1.84
C ILE A 143 1.62 -9.34 -2.59
N GLN A 144 1.96 -8.11 -2.22
CA GLN A 144 3.07 -7.35 -2.80
C GLN A 144 4.29 -7.40 -1.89
N PHE A 145 5.46 -7.50 -2.52
CA PHE A 145 6.75 -7.43 -1.84
C PHE A 145 7.48 -6.20 -2.33
N GLY A 146 8.03 -5.43 -1.41
CA GLY A 146 8.77 -4.24 -1.76
C GLY A 146 9.98 -4.02 -0.85
N LEU A 147 10.79 -3.05 -1.24
CA LEU A 147 11.99 -2.64 -0.52
C LEU A 147 12.10 -1.12 -0.51
N ASN A 148 12.05 -0.54 0.67
CA ASN A 148 12.31 0.87 0.88
C ASN A 148 13.76 1.11 1.28
N PHE A 149 14.31 2.23 0.79
CA PHE A 149 15.64 2.71 1.16
C PHE A 149 15.49 4.10 1.77
N THR A 150 16.07 4.29 2.93
CA THR A 150 16.11 5.60 3.57
C THR A 150 17.54 5.86 4.04
N PRO A 151 18.13 7.04 3.71
CA PRO A 151 19.41 7.42 4.31
C PRO A 151 19.28 7.48 5.82
N GLY A 152 20.21 6.85 6.53
CA GLY A 152 20.31 6.95 7.99
C GLY A 152 21.06 8.22 8.36
N TRP A 153 20.41 9.11 9.05
CA TRP A 153 21.04 10.29 9.67
C TRP A 153 21.06 10.10 11.18
#